data_3039b0b42aea78a07ef53c835441ca4b
#
_entry.id   3039b0b42aea78a07ef53c835441ca4b
#
_cell.length_a   1.000
_cell.length_b   1.000
_cell.length_c   1.000
_cell.angle_alpha   90.00
_cell.angle_beta   90.00
_cell.angle_gamma   90.00
#
_symmetry.space_group_name_H-M   'P 1'
#
loop_
_entity.id
_entity.type
_entity.pdbx_description
1 polymer ?
#
loop_
_entity_poly.entity_id
_entity_poly.type
_entity_poly.pdbx_seq_one_letter_code
_entity_poly.pdbx_strand_id
1 'polypeptide(L)'
;MDPLRVFYIFLIIIAIATYIYGEAMGYFRSHHYYECERISEKNFFYINTKEQYLIHITNDKNKKFRMLNTSANEDVYEISFRDENSLKQRNQQIIHNKEENAFKRELGPKIATFGKCKISKQYLQRRL
;
A
#
# COMPACT_ATOMS: atom_id res chain seq x y z
N MET A 1 1.32 4.34 -49.36
CA MET A 1 1.50 3.70 -48.06
C MET A 1 0.60 2.51 -47.92
N ASP A 2 1.15 1.40 -47.55
CA ASP A 2 0.38 0.19 -47.28
C ASP A 2 -0.51 0.41 -46.06
N PRO A 3 -1.83 0.22 -46.11
CA PRO A 3 -2.72 0.42 -44.96
C PRO A 3 -2.39 -0.49 -43.80
N LEU A 4 -1.79 -1.65 -44.02
CA LEU A 4 -1.34 -2.55 -42.96
C LEU A 4 -0.20 -1.96 -42.14
N ARG A 5 0.76 -1.28 -42.77
CA ARG A 5 1.86 -0.61 -42.06
C ARG A 5 1.36 0.51 -41.16
N VAL A 6 0.42 1.31 -41.65
CA VAL A 6 -0.18 2.40 -40.89
C VAL A 6 -0.89 1.83 -39.67
N PHE A 7 -1.61 0.73 -39.81
CA PHE A 7 -2.31 0.05 -38.71
C PHE A 7 -1.34 -0.47 -37.65
N TYR A 8 -0.24 -1.11 -38.03
CA TYR A 8 0.77 -1.58 -37.08
C TYR A 8 1.46 -0.45 -36.34
N ILE A 9 1.80 0.64 -37.01
CA ILE A 9 2.39 1.82 -36.37
C ILE A 9 1.43 2.41 -35.35
N PHE A 10 0.14 2.48 -35.67
CA PHE A 10 -0.90 2.99 -34.78
C PHE A 10 -1.04 2.11 -33.53
N LEU A 11 -1.02 0.78 -33.68
CA LEU A 11 -1.07 -0.17 -32.56
C LEU A 11 0.14 -0.02 -31.64
N ILE A 12 1.33 0.15 -32.19
CA ILE A 12 2.56 0.34 -31.41
C ILE A 12 2.49 1.63 -30.59
N ILE A 13 2.01 2.71 -31.20
CA ILE A 13 1.86 4.00 -30.51
C ILE A 13 0.86 3.89 -29.34
N ILE A 14 -0.27 3.21 -29.54
CA ILE A 14 -1.27 2.98 -28.49
C ILE A 14 -0.66 2.15 -27.35
N ALA A 15 0.08 1.09 -27.67
CA ALA A 15 0.70 0.23 -26.67
C ALA A 15 1.73 1.01 -25.82
N ILE A 16 2.56 1.83 -26.44
CA ILE A 16 3.55 2.67 -25.75
C ILE A 16 2.85 3.70 -24.88
N ALA A 17 1.82 4.38 -25.38
CA ALA A 17 1.09 5.39 -24.63
C ALA A 17 0.40 4.77 -23.41
N THR A 18 -0.21 3.60 -23.55
CA THR A 18 -0.85 2.88 -22.45
C THR A 18 0.16 2.46 -21.39
N TYR A 19 1.33 1.98 -21.80
CA TYR A 19 2.40 1.60 -20.88
C TYR A 19 2.92 2.79 -20.08
N ILE A 20 3.19 3.92 -20.76
CA ILE A 20 3.67 5.14 -20.10
C ILE A 20 2.62 5.67 -19.11
N TYR A 21 1.35 5.69 -19.52
CA TYR A 21 0.26 6.13 -18.65
C TYR A 21 0.12 5.24 -17.41
N GLY A 22 0.12 3.91 -17.60
CA GLY A 22 0.00 2.97 -16.51
C GLY A 22 1.16 3.08 -15.52
N GLU A 23 2.40 3.27 -16.01
CA GLU A 23 3.56 3.45 -15.15
C GLU A 23 3.52 4.78 -14.40
N ALA A 24 3.11 5.86 -15.06
CA ALA A 24 2.96 7.17 -14.43
C ALA A 24 1.91 7.15 -13.32
N MET A 25 0.81 6.41 -13.50
CA MET A 25 -0.24 6.23 -12.50
C MET A 25 0.07 5.14 -11.47
N GLY A 26 1.16 4.40 -11.65
CA GLY A 26 1.58 3.36 -10.71
C GLY A 26 0.82 2.04 -10.81
N TYR A 27 0.08 1.80 -11.87
CA TYR A 27 -0.69 0.56 -12.06
C TYR A 27 0.17 -0.70 -12.15
N PHE A 28 1.40 -0.57 -12.66
CA PHE A 28 2.32 -1.70 -12.81
C PHE A 28 3.27 -1.87 -11.63
N ARG A 29 3.17 -1.01 -10.63
CA ARG A 29 4.02 -1.10 -9.43
C ARG A 29 3.46 -2.08 -8.43
N SER A 30 4.33 -2.95 -7.93
CA SER A 30 3.98 -3.85 -6.83
C SER A 30 4.24 -3.23 -5.46
N HIS A 31 4.83 -2.03 -5.42
CA HIS A 31 5.18 -1.32 -4.19
C HIS A 31 4.43 0.00 -4.12
N HIS A 32 3.74 0.22 -3.02
CA HIS A 32 2.97 1.45 -2.79
C HIS A 32 3.31 2.03 -1.43
N TYR A 33 3.60 3.33 -1.40
CA TYR A 33 3.82 4.07 -0.17
C TYR A 33 2.67 5.04 0.06
N TYR A 34 2.13 5.01 1.27
CA TYR A 34 1.05 5.90 1.69
C TYR A 34 1.51 6.71 2.89
N GLU A 35 1.26 8.01 2.85
CA GLU A 35 1.51 8.92 3.96
C GLU A 35 0.19 9.30 4.61
N CYS A 36 0.06 9.03 5.90
CA CYS A 36 -1.11 9.33 6.70
C CYS A 36 -0.73 10.26 7.84
N GLU A 37 -1.48 11.34 8.00
CA GLU A 37 -1.29 12.26 9.11
C GLU A 37 -2.31 11.96 10.21
N ARG A 38 -1.83 11.88 11.46
CA ARG A 38 -2.67 11.73 12.63
C ARG A 38 -2.08 12.53 13.78
N ILE A 39 -2.79 13.59 14.19
CA ILE A 39 -2.46 14.43 15.36
C ILE A 39 -0.94 14.70 15.46
N SER A 40 -0.38 15.49 14.53
CA SER A 40 1.03 15.87 14.46
C SER A 40 2.04 14.74 14.23
N GLU A 41 1.59 13.48 14.07
CA GLU A 41 2.45 12.37 13.72
C GLU A 41 2.29 11.98 12.26
N LYS A 42 3.41 11.72 11.60
CA LYS A 42 3.40 11.17 10.25
C LYS A 42 3.56 9.66 10.31
N ASN A 43 2.59 8.96 9.71
CA ASN A 43 2.61 7.51 9.59
C ASN A 43 2.73 7.14 8.12
N PHE A 44 3.65 6.24 7.81
CA PHE A 44 3.82 5.73 6.46
C PHE A 44 3.43 4.27 6.42
N PHE A 45 2.71 3.89 5.39
CA PHE A 45 2.38 2.49 5.13
C PHE A 45 2.99 2.09 3.81
N TYR A 46 3.86 1.10 3.84
CA TYR A 46 4.44 0.51 2.66
C TYR A 46 3.75 -0.81 2.36
N ILE A 47 3.17 -0.95 1.18
CA ILE A 47 2.48 -2.17 0.76
C ILE A 47 3.25 -2.80 -0.39
N ASN A 48 3.62 -4.07 -0.25
CA ASN A 48 4.16 -4.88 -1.32
C ASN A 48 3.08 -5.88 -1.74
N THR A 49 2.46 -5.65 -2.90
CA THR A 49 1.38 -6.50 -3.40
C THR A 49 1.88 -7.83 -3.95
N LYS A 50 3.13 -7.88 -4.39
CA LYS A 50 3.73 -9.11 -4.92
C LYS A 50 4.01 -10.13 -3.82
N GLU A 51 4.60 -9.69 -2.71
CA GLU A 51 4.94 -10.55 -1.58
C GLU A 51 3.87 -10.53 -0.49
N GLN A 52 2.84 -9.73 -0.64
CA GLN A 52 1.66 -9.67 0.23
C GLN A 52 2.00 -9.33 1.68
N TYR A 53 2.67 -8.20 1.88
CA TYR A 53 2.91 -7.67 3.22
C TYR A 53 2.76 -6.15 3.26
N LEU A 54 2.63 -5.63 4.47
CA LEU A 54 2.56 -4.20 4.76
C LEU A 54 3.58 -3.88 5.85
N ILE A 55 4.28 -2.77 5.69
CA ILE A 55 5.16 -2.24 6.74
C ILE A 55 4.59 -0.92 7.22
N HIS A 56 4.29 -0.84 8.51
CA HIS A 56 3.88 0.39 9.17
C HIS A 56 5.10 1.08 9.72
N ILE A 57 5.39 2.26 9.18
CA ILE A 57 6.60 3.03 9.51
C ILE A 57 6.19 4.24 10.34
N THR A 58 6.70 4.30 11.56
CA THR A 58 6.61 5.46 12.44
C THR A 58 8.00 6.06 12.63
N ASN A 59 8.12 7.17 13.37
CA ASN A 59 9.40 7.84 13.58
C ASN A 59 10.50 6.93 14.15
N ASP A 60 10.11 5.99 15.00
CA ASP A 60 11.06 5.15 15.75
C ASP A 60 11.01 3.67 15.40
N LYS A 61 9.96 3.19 14.74
CA LYS A 61 9.74 1.75 14.57
C LYS A 61 9.14 1.40 13.22
N ASN A 62 9.58 0.28 12.67
CA ASN A 62 9.00 -0.36 11.50
C ASN A 62 8.40 -1.70 11.91
N LYS A 63 7.11 -1.93 11.65
CA LYS A 63 6.44 -3.19 11.93
C LYS A 63 5.94 -3.80 10.63
N LYS A 64 6.29 -5.06 10.41
CA LYS A 64 5.87 -5.80 9.21
C LYS A 64 4.63 -6.65 9.52
N PHE A 65 3.59 -6.44 8.74
CA PHE A 65 2.33 -7.16 8.84
C PHE A 65 2.17 -8.06 7.60
N ARG A 66 1.71 -9.28 7.82
CA ARG A 66 1.42 -10.21 6.73
C ARG A 66 -0.04 -10.09 6.30
N MET A 67 -0.31 -10.22 4.99
CA MET A 67 -1.68 -10.21 4.50
C MET A 67 -2.43 -11.43 5.03
N LEU A 68 -3.55 -11.19 5.71
CA LEU A 68 -4.43 -12.22 6.23
C LEU A 68 -5.59 -12.50 5.29
N ASN A 69 -6.20 -11.45 4.74
CA ASN A 69 -7.34 -11.55 3.85
C ASN A 69 -7.38 -10.37 2.88
N THR A 70 -7.93 -10.60 1.71
CA THR A 70 -8.14 -9.56 0.70
C THR A 70 -9.55 -9.65 0.16
N SER A 71 -10.18 -8.50 -0.06
CA SER A 71 -11.49 -8.38 -0.70
C SER A 71 -11.46 -7.25 -1.71
N ALA A 72 -12.57 -7.02 -2.41
CA ALA A 72 -12.66 -5.95 -3.40
C ALA A 72 -12.46 -4.56 -2.78
N ASN A 73 -12.89 -4.38 -1.52
CA ASN A 73 -12.90 -3.09 -0.85
C ASN A 73 -11.83 -2.96 0.24
N GLU A 74 -11.40 -4.06 0.84
CA GLU A 74 -10.50 -4.05 1.99
C GLU A 74 -9.44 -5.13 1.91
N ASP A 75 -8.23 -4.80 2.36
CA ASP A 75 -7.15 -5.74 2.64
C ASP A 75 -6.87 -5.74 4.13
N VAL A 76 -6.77 -6.93 4.73
CA VAL A 76 -6.49 -7.10 6.14
C VAL A 76 -5.10 -7.68 6.32
N TYR A 77 -4.27 -7.00 7.12
CA TYR A 77 -2.91 -7.43 7.45
C TYR A 77 -2.81 -7.69 8.93
N GLU A 78 -2.02 -8.69 9.32
CA GLU A 78 -1.90 -9.10 10.71
C GLU A 78 -0.45 -9.30 11.12
N ILE A 79 -0.14 -8.94 12.36
CA ILE A 79 1.11 -9.24 13.03
C ILE A 79 0.81 -9.88 14.38
N SER A 80 1.53 -10.96 14.70
CA SER A 80 1.47 -11.58 16.03
C SER A 80 2.68 -11.12 16.83
N PHE A 81 2.44 -10.71 18.07
CA PHE A 81 3.51 -10.31 18.98
C PHE A 81 3.22 -10.82 20.38
N ARG A 82 4.28 -10.96 21.16
CA ARG A 82 4.17 -11.39 22.55
C ARG A 82 4.13 -10.16 23.45
N ASP A 83 3.06 -10.06 24.24
CA ASP A 83 2.93 -8.99 25.22
C ASP A 83 3.87 -9.28 26.39
N GLU A 84 4.84 -8.39 26.62
CA GLU A 84 5.84 -8.56 27.69
C GLU A 84 5.20 -8.54 29.10
N ASN A 85 4.09 -7.82 29.26
CA ASN A 85 3.44 -7.67 30.54
C ASN A 85 2.58 -8.87 30.92
N SER A 86 1.92 -9.52 29.96
CA SER A 86 0.99 -10.61 30.21
C SER A 86 1.50 -11.98 29.73
N LEU A 87 2.62 -12.02 29.04
CA LEU A 87 3.19 -13.22 28.40
C LEU A 87 2.23 -13.91 27.40
N LYS A 88 1.13 -13.23 27.06
CA LYS A 88 0.16 -13.74 26.10
C LYS A 88 0.51 -13.26 24.68
N GLN A 89 0.26 -14.12 23.72
CA GLN A 89 0.38 -13.76 22.31
C GLN A 89 -0.81 -12.92 21.90
N ARG A 90 -0.54 -11.74 21.33
CA ARG A 90 -1.59 -10.83 20.84
C ARG A 90 -1.42 -10.63 19.34
N ASN A 91 -2.54 -10.41 18.66
CA ASN A 91 -2.58 -10.12 17.23
C ASN A 91 -3.02 -8.68 17.02
N GLN A 92 -2.26 -7.96 16.21
CA GLN A 92 -2.61 -6.61 15.78
C GLN A 92 -2.94 -6.65 14.30
N GLN A 93 -4.03 -5.99 13.90
CA GLN A 93 -4.48 -5.95 12.52
C GLN A 93 -4.45 -4.54 11.98
N ILE A 94 -4.11 -4.42 10.70
CA ILE A 94 -4.27 -3.19 9.93
C ILE A 94 -5.19 -3.48 8.76
N ILE A 95 -6.25 -2.69 8.64
CA ILE A 95 -7.23 -2.81 7.58
C ILE A 95 -7.04 -1.62 6.63
N HIS A 96 -6.77 -1.92 5.37
CA HIS A 96 -6.66 -0.92 4.32
C HIS A 96 -7.96 -0.87 3.53
N ASN A 97 -8.67 0.24 3.63
CA ASN A 97 -9.83 0.52 2.80
C ASN A 97 -9.35 1.06 1.46
N LYS A 98 -9.53 0.27 0.40
CA LYS A 98 -9.03 0.62 -0.94
C LYS A 98 -9.80 1.75 -1.60
N GLU A 99 -11.09 1.91 -1.29
CA GLU A 99 -11.93 2.94 -1.89
C GLU A 99 -11.55 4.34 -1.38
N GLU A 100 -11.37 4.47 -0.07
CA GLU A 100 -11.08 5.74 0.58
C GLU A 100 -9.59 5.97 0.80
N ASN A 101 -8.75 4.97 0.53
CA ASN A 101 -7.32 5.01 0.85
C ASN A 101 -7.07 5.31 2.33
N ALA A 102 -7.86 4.70 3.19
CA ALA A 102 -7.79 4.88 4.63
C ALA A 102 -7.27 3.62 5.30
N PHE A 103 -6.54 3.79 6.39
CA PHE A 103 -6.00 2.70 7.19
C PHE A 103 -6.61 2.71 8.58
N LYS A 104 -6.88 1.53 9.10
CA LYS A 104 -7.42 1.33 10.44
C LYS A 104 -6.57 0.30 11.15
N ARG A 105 -6.09 0.62 12.34
CA ARG A 105 -5.32 -0.30 13.17
C ARG A 105 -6.18 -0.80 14.32
N GLU A 106 -6.26 -2.11 14.47
CA GLU A 106 -7.02 -2.74 15.55
C GLU A 106 -6.09 -3.56 16.44
N LEU A 107 -6.17 -3.33 17.75
CA LEU A 107 -5.49 -4.10 18.77
C LEU A 107 -6.51 -4.42 19.87
N GLY A 108 -7.18 -5.59 19.74
CA GLY A 108 -8.28 -5.93 20.61
C GLY A 108 -9.38 -4.87 20.55
N PRO A 109 -9.85 -4.32 21.70
CA PRO A 109 -10.88 -3.29 21.71
C PRO A 109 -10.36 -1.90 21.28
N LYS A 110 -9.05 -1.71 21.18
CA LYS A 110 -8.47 -0.43 20.79
C LYS A 110 -8.42 -0.29 19.27
N ILE A 111 -9.06 0.77 18.78
CA ILE A 111 -9.12 1.07 17.34
C ILE A 111 -8.50 2.43 17.10
N ALA A 112 -7.54 2.50 16.19
CA ALA A 112 -6.95 3.74 15.73
C ALA A 112 -7.23 3.89 14.23
N THR A 113 -7.90 4.98 13.86
CA THR A 113 -8.20 5.28 12.46
C THR A 113 -7.23 6.31 11.93
N PHE A 114 -6.57 5.98 10.82
CA PHE A 114 -5.78 6.90 10.03
C PHE A 114 -6.66 7.33 8.86
N GLY A 115 -6.93 8.63 8.74
CA GLY A 115 -7.81 9.16 7.70
C GLY A 115 -7.30 8.94 6.29
N LYS A 116 -7.80 9.71 5.34
CA LYS A 116 -7.38 9.60 3.95
C LYS A 116 -5.87 9.79 3.82
N CYS A 117 -5.22 8.79 3.23
CA CYS A 117 -3.78 8.77 3.04
C CYS A 117 -3.43 9.14 1.61
N LYS A 118 -2.31 9.82 1.44
CA LYS A 118 -1.80 10.22 0.13
C LYS A 118 -0.67 9.28 -0.28
N ILE A 119 -0.57 9.01 -1.58
CA ILE A 119 0.56 8.27 -2.12
C ILE A 119 1.82 9.13 -1.99
N SER A 120 2.82 8.64 -1.27
CA SER A 120 4.07 9.36 -1.04
C SER A 120 5.11 8.97 -2.09
N LYS A 121 5.42 9.90 -2.98
CA LYS A 121 6.50 9.72 -3.97
C LYS A 121 7.89 9.94 -3.36
N GLN A 122 8.00 10.79 -2.34
CA GLN A 122 9.27 11.11 -1.70
C GLN A 122 9.89 9.92 -0.97
N TYR A 123 9.07 9.09 -0.37
CA TYR A 123 9.54 7.92 0.35
C TYR A 123 10.07 6.83 -0.58
N LEU A 124 9.49 6.73 -1.76
CA LEU A 124 9.98 5.84 -2.82
C LEU A 124 11.41 6.20 -3.24
N GLN A 125 11.71 7.49 -3.35
CA GLN A 125 13.05 7.96 -3.77
C GLN A 125 14.12 7.74 -2.71
N ARG A 126 13.77 7.76 -1.43
CA ARG A 126 14.73 7.59 -0.33
C ARG A 126 15.17 6.14 -0.11
N ARG A 127 14.41 5.15 -0.56
CA ARG A 127 14.72 3.74 -0.38
C ARG A 127 15.20 3.02 -1.64
N LEU A 128 15.13 3.71 -2.75
CA LEU A 128 15.75 3.26 -3.99
C LEU A 128 17.15 3.81 -4.10
#